data_3d742e103aff66c8ead476e24f16fa30
#
_entry.id   3d742e103aff66c8ead476e24f16fa30
#
_cell.length_a   1.000
_cell.length_b   1.000
_cell.length_c   1.000
_cell.angle_alpha   90.00
_cell.angle_beta   90.00
_cell.angle_gamma   90.00
#
_symmetry.space_group_name_H-M   'P 1'
#
loop_
_entity.id
_entity.type
_entity.pdbx_description
1 polymer ?
#
loop_
_entity_poly.entity_id
_entity_poly.type
_entity_poly.pdbx_seq_one_letter_code
_entity_poly.pdbx_strand_id
1 'polypeptide(L)'
;MSKQLYTLEFPVRCSPSILYEFLSTPAGLGEWFADKVDERDNIFYFGWNGSFEKAEVVENEQDKFIRFRWLTAPKEEYFEFRIDKSEITNQTILIIKDFAEKKDIKDQSMLWDYQVKDLFHRLGN
;
A
#
# COMPACT_ATOMS: atom_id res chain seq x y z
N MET A 1 15.87 8.18 -16.75
CA MET A 1 15.77 6.73 -16.72
C MET A 1 14.41 6.31 -16.26
N SER A 2 13.89 5.23 -16.79
CA SER A 2 12.53 4.82 -16.51
C SER A 2 12.47 3.97 -15.24
N LYS A 3 11.35 4.06 -14.55
CA LYS A 3 11.05 3.19 -13.42
C LYS A 3 10.46 1.88 -13.92
N GLN A 4 10.60 0.85 -13.12
CA GLN A 4 10.03 -0.47 -13.42
C GLN A 4 9.19 -0.94 -12.25
N LEU A 5 8.22 -1.79 -12.56
CA LEU A 5 7.34 -2.38 -11.55
C LEU A 5 8.12 -3.42 -10.74
N TYR A 6 7.91 -3.40 -9.42
CA TYR A 6 8.39 -4.48 -8.56
C TYR A 6 7.26 -4.88 -7.61
N THR A 7 7.36 -6.08 -7.08
CA THR A 7 6.31 -6.69 -6.27
C THR A 7 6.90 -7.29 -4.99
N LEU A 8 6.23 -7.03 -3.86
CA LEU A 8 6.61 -7.58 -2.57
C LEU A 8 5.43 -8.37 -2.00
N GLU A 9 5.70 -9.44 -1.28
CA GLU A 9 4.67 -10.28 -0.67
C GLU A 9 4.94 -10.49 0.81
N PHE A 10 3.87 -10.39 1.60
CA PHE A 10 3.94 -10.51 3.05
C PHE A 10 2.79 -11.39 3.55
N PRO A 11 3.07 -12.56 4.15
CA PRO A 11 2.02 -13.33 4.81
C PRO A 11 1.46 -12.57 6.01
N VAL A 12 0.15 -12.55 6.17
CA VAL A 12 -0.52 -11.77 7.20
C VAL A 12 -1.56 -12.62 7.91
N ARG A 13 -1.61 -12.53 9.24
CA ARG A 13 -2.58 -13.26 10.05
C ARG A 13 -3.80 -12.41 10.33
N CYS A 14 -4.65 -12.26 9.33
CA CYS A 14 -5.95 -11.60 9.51
C CYS A 14 -6.84 -11.93 8.33
N SER A 15 -8.13 -11.64 8.48
CA SER A 15 -9.07 -11.84 7.37
C SER A 15 -8.84 -10.80 6.28
N PRO A 16 -9.21 -11.12 5.02
CA PRO A 16 -9.12 -10.14 3.93
C PRO A 16 -9.89 -8.85 4.20
N SER A 17 -11.06 -8.92 4.82
CA SER A 17 -11.85 -7.72 5.05
C SER A 17 -11.22 -6.79 6.08
N ILE A 18 -10.61 -7.34 7.13
CA ILE A 18 -9.91 -6.55 8.13
C ILE A 18 -8.67 -5.90 7.49
N LEU A 19 -7.91 -6.69 6.73
CA LEU A 19 -6.73 -6.15 6.05
C LEU A 19 -7.12 -5.03 5.09
N TYR A 20 -8.19 -5.21 4.32
CA TYR A 20 -8.62 -4.22 3.35
C TYR A 20 -8.96 -2.87 4.00
N GLU A 21 -9.50 -2.88 5.21
CA GLU A 21 -9.76 -1.66 5.95
C GLU A 21 -8.48 -0.85 6.20
N PHE A 22 -7.39 -1.54 6.54
CA PHE A 22 -6.09 -0.89 6.76
C PHE A 22 -5.45 -0.41 5.46
N LEU A 23 -5.88 -0.93 4.31
CA LEU A 23 -5.29 -0.60 3.01
C LEU A 23 -6.08 0.48 2.26
N SER A 24 -7.33 0.71 2.62
CA SER A 24 -8.24 1.48 1.77
C SER A 24 -8.95 2.63 2.47
N THR A 25 -8.82 2.77 3.78
CA THR A 25 -9.48 3.86 4.50
C THR A 25 -8.47 4.84 5.07
N PRO A 26 -8.85 6.12 5.22
CA PRO A 26 -7.96 7.09 5.86
C PRO A 26 -7.52 6.66 7.26
N ALA A 27 -8.46 6.17 8.08
CA ALA A 27 -8.14 5.71 9.42
C ALA A 27 -7.16 4.55 9.40
N GLY A 28 -7.40 3.57 8.52
CA GLY A 28 -6.53 2.39 8.41
C GLY A 28 -5.14 2.74 7.91
N LEU A 29 -5.05 3.53 6.85
CA LEU A 29 -3.77 3.95 6.28
C LEU A 29 -2.99 4.86 7.22
N GLY A 30 -3.70 5.63 8.06
CA GLY A 30 -3.06 6.47 9.07
C GLY A 30 -2.41 5.68 10.20
N GLU A 31 -2.72 4.39 10.32
CA GLU A 31 -2.12 3.55 11.35
C GLU A 31 -0.73 3.04 10.98
N TRP A 32 -0.41 2.98 9.69
CA TRP A 32 0.85 2.36 9.28
C TRP A 32 1.54 3.01 8.08
N PHE A 33 0.77 3.61 7.16
CA PHE A 33 1.33 4.08 5.89
C PHE A 33 1.81 5.53 5.97
N ALA A 34 1.06 6.37 6.64
CA ALA A 34 1.40 7.80 6.76
C ALA A 34 1.03 8.32 8.14
N ASP A 35 1.62 9.46 8.53
CA ASP A 35 1.35 10.08 9.84
C ASP A 35 -0.09 10.59 9.91
N LYS A 36 -0.58 11.15 8.81
CA LYS A 36 -1.94 11.66 8.68
C LYS A 36 -2.48 11.29 7.33
N VAL A 37 -3.76 10.95 7.28
CA VAL A 37 -4.42 10.60 6.01
C VAL A 37 -5.81 11.23 6.00
N ASP A 38 -6.15 11.89 4.91
CA ASP A 38 -7.49 12.42 4.67
C ASP A 38 -7.91 12.02 3.27
N GLU A 39 -9.21 12.06 3.00
CA GLU A 39 -9.75 11.71 1.68
C GLU A 39 -10.86 12.67 1.31
N ARG A 40 -10.83 13.15 0.06
CA ARG A 40 -11.89 13.97 -0.53
C ARG A 40 -12.03 13.62 -2.00
N ASP A 41 -13.25 13.25 -2.40
CA ASP A 41 -13.56 12.99 -3.81
C ASP A 41 -12.58 12.03 -4.48
N ASN A 42 -12.29 10.91 -3.78
CA ASN A 42 -11.40 9.87 -4.30
C ASN A 42 -9.92 10.27 -4.37
N ILE A 43 -9.57 11.41 -3.77
CA ILE A 43 -8.18 11.86 -3.63
C ILE A 43 -7.76 11.67 -2.18
N PHE A 44 -6.68 10.93 -1.97
CA PHE A 44 -6.09 10.72 -0.65
C PHE A 44 -4.96 11.72 -0.43
N TYR A 45 -4.94 12.32 0.74
CA TYR A 45 -3.92 13.26 1.18
C TYR A 45 -3.09 12.56 2.24
N PHE A 46 -1.86 12.20 1.89
CA PHE A 46 -0.95 11.49 2.80
C PHE A 46 0.06 12.47 3.37
N GLY A 47 0.15 12.56 4.70
CA GLY A 47 1.05 13.48 5.36
C GLY A 47 2.20 12.79 6.06
N TRP A 48 3.42 13.26 5.82
CA TRP A 48 4.63 12.83 6.50
C TRP A 48 5.40 14.07 6.94
N ASN A 49 5.69 14.17 8.25
CA ASN A 49 6.49 15.27 8.80
C ASN A 49 6.00 16.66 8.38
N GLY A 50 4.69 16.85 8.35
CA GLY A 50 4.10 18.13 8.01
C GLY A 50 3.94 18.42 6.53
N SER A 51 4.41 17.55 5.66
CA SER A 51 4.24 17.67 4.20
C SER A 51 3.18 16.69 3.72
N PHE A 52 2.37 17.12 2.77
CA PHE A 52 1.31 16.28 2.21
C PHE A 52 1.56 15.97 0.76
N GLU A 53 1.27 14.73 0.36
CA GLU A 53 1.28 14.29 -1.02
C GLU A 53 -0.09 13.72 -1.36
N LYS A 54 -0.52 13.94 -2.60
CA LYS A 54 -1.86 13.55 -3.05
C LYS A 54 -1.79 12.36 -3.99
N ALA A 55 -2.71 11.43 -3.81
CA ALA A 55 -2.85 10.29 -4.71
C ALA A 55 -4.33 10.07 -5.00
N GLU A 56 -4.65 9.68 -6.22
CA GLU A 56 -6.01 9.33 -6.57
C GLU A 56 -6.17 7.81 -6.56
N VAL A 57 -7.37 7.35 -6.24
CA VAL A 57 -7.71 5.93 -6.39
C VAL A 57 -8.02 5.70 -7.86
N VAL A 58 -7.21 4.87 -8.50
CA VAL A 58 -7.38 4.56 -9.93
C VAL A 58 -8.37 3.42 -10.11
N GLU A 59 -8.30 2.43 -9.22
CA GLU A 59 -9.13 1.25 -9.30
C GLU A 59 -9.13 0.55 -7.95
N ASN A 60 -10.25 -0.07 -7.58
CA ASN A 60 -10.31 -0.87 -6.37
C ASN A 60 -11.46 -1.86 -6.44
N GLU A 61 -11.28 -2.94 -5.67
CA GLU A 61 -12.32 -3.94 -5.48
C GLU A 61 -12.29 -4.35 -4.02
N GLN A 62 -13.43 -4.28 -3.35
CA GLN A 62 -13.53 -4.54 -1.92
C GLN A 62 -12.95 -5.91 -1.55
N ASP A 63 -12.12 -5.91 -0.50
CA ASP A 63 -11.45 -7.09 0.06
C ASP A 63 -10.45 -7.75 -0.91
N LYS A 64 -10.14 -7.10 -2.03
CA LYS A 64 -9.23 -7.65 -3.02
C LYS A 64 -8.05 -6.76 -3.34
N PHE A 65 -8.28 -5.51 -3.68
CA PHE A 65 -7.17 -4.61 -3.97
C PHE A 65 -7.61 -3.16 -4.01
N ILE A 66 -6.63 -2.26 -3.87
CA ILE A 66 -6.78 -0.84 -4.13
C ILE A 66 -5.50 -0.34 -4.81
N ARG A 67 -5.67 0.41 -5.91
CA ARG A 67 -4.58 0.97 -6.68
C ARG A 67 -4.64 2.48 -6.62
N PHE A 68 -3.51 3.08 -6.26
CA PHE A 68 -3.36 4.54 -6.17
C PHE A 68 -2.38 5.03 -7.22
N ARG A 69 -2.54 6.28 -7.61
CA ARG A 69 -1.53 6.97 -8.41
C ARG A 69 -1.24 8.33 -7.80
N TRP A 70 0.04 8.60 -7.56
CA TRP A 70 0.44 9.94 -7.12
C TRP A 70 0.09 10.95 -8.21
N LEU A 71 -0.50 12.11 -7.83
CA LEU A 71 -0.92 13.10 -8.81
C LEU A 71 0.26 13.68 -9.61
N THR A 72 1.47 13.60 -9.05
CA THR A 72 2.68 14.09 -9.71
C THR A 72 3.38 13.02 -10.54
N ALA A 73 2.89 11.79 -10.56
CA ALA A 73 3.53 10.70 -11.26
C ALA A 73 3.00 10.54 -12.70
N PRO A 74 3.78 9.93 -13.59
CA PRO A 74 3.29 9.56 -14.92
C PRO A 74 2.11 8.60 -14.84
N LYS A 75 1.27 8.59 -15.87
CA LYS A 75 0.04 7.79 -15.90
C LYS A 75 0.28 6.30 -15.74
N GLU A 76 1.41 5.80 -16.23
CA GLU A 76 1.73 4.38 -16.18
C GLU A 76 2.26 3.92 -14.83
N GLU A 77 2.57 4.85 -13.93
CA GLU A 77 3.07 4.51 -12.59
C GLU A 77 1.94 4.51 -11.58
N TYR A 78 2.00 3.56 -10.64
CA TYR A 78 1.01 3.43 -9.58
C TYR A 78 1.64 2.70 -8.39
N PHE A 79 0.97 2.70 -7.26
CA PHE A 79 1.26 1.74 -6.21
C PHE A 79 -0.05 1.04 -5.84
N GLU A 80 0.05 -0.22 -5.47
CA GLU A 80 -1.13 -1.05 -5.27
C GLU A 80 -0.96 -1.96 -4.07
N PHE A 81 -2.03 -2.07 -3.30
CA PHE A 81 -2.13 -3.04 -2.22
C PHE A 81 -3.13 -4.10 -2.66
N ARG A 82 -2.68 -5.35 -2.73
CA ARG A 82 -3.52 -6.46 -3.17
C ARG A 82 -3.55 -7.55 -2.11
N ILE A 83 -4.70 -8.19 -1.97
CA ILE A 83 -4.90 -9.26 -1.01
C ILE A 83 -5.10 -10.55 -1.78
N ASP A 84 -4.33 -11.57 -1.42
CA ASP A 84 -4.44 -12.88 -2.04
C ASP A 84 -4.43 -13.94 -0.94
N LYS A 85 -4.59 -15.20 -1.30
CA LYS A 85 -4.49 -16.32 -0.38
C LYS A 85 -3.54 -17.35 -0.92
N SER A 86 -2.73 -17.91 -0.03
CA SER A 86 -1.88 -19.04 -0.40
C SER A 86 -2.75 -20.27 -0.63
N GLU A 87 -2.61 -20.91 -1.78
CA GLU A 87 -3.34 -22.15 -2.07
C GLU A 87 -2.90 -23.30 -1.19
N ILE A 88 -1.67 -23.23 -0.70
CA ILE A 88 -1.09 -24.30 0.13
C ILE A 88 -1.52 -24.18 1.58
N THR A 89 -1.40 -22.98 2.17
CA THR A 89 -1.65 -22.76 3.60
C THR A 89 -2.96 -22.08 3.88
N ASN A 90 -3.64 -21.58 2.86
CA ASN A 90 -4.86 -20.74 2.98
C ASN A 90 -4.61 -19.45 3.75
N GLN A 91 -3.36 -19.06 3.90
CA GLN A 91 -2.99 -17.85 4.61
C GLN A 91 -3.20 -16.61 3.74
N THR A 92 -3.65 -15.51 4.37
CA THR A 92 -3.80 -14.22 3.68
C THR A 92 -2.41 -13.68 3.34
N ILE A 93 -2.27 -13.15 2.13
CA ILE A 93 -1.02 -12.56 1.65
C ILE A 93 -1.29 -11.13 1.23
N LEU A 94 -0.51 -10.20 1.77
CA LEU A 94 -0.49 -8.81 1.29
C LEU A 94 0.54 -8.71 0.17
N ILE A 95 0.10 -8.23 -0.98
CA ILE A 95 0.98 -7.99 -2.13
C ILE A 95 1.06 -6.50 -2.35
N ILE A 96 2.27 -5.97 -2.36
CA ILE A 96 2.51 -4.55 -2.65
C ILE A 96 3.18 -4.45 -4.00
N LYS A 97 2.61 -3.64 -4.89
CA LYS A 97 3.20 -3.32 -6.20
C LYS A 97 3.53 -1.84 -6.24
N ASP A 98 4.73 -1.53 -6.70
CA ASP A 98 5.20 -0.16 -6.78
C ASP A 98 6.20 -0.03 -7.91
N PHE A 99 6.56 1.20 -8.24
CA PHE A 99 7.51 1.50 -9.31
C PHE A 99 8.72 2.22 -8.72
N ALA A 100 9.90 1.84 -9.19
CA ALA A 100 11.15 2.52 -8.84
C ALA A 100 12.18 2.29 -9.92
N GLU A 101 13.19 3.14 -9.99
CA GLU A 101 14.32 2.87 -10.84
C GLU A 101 15.06 1.64 -10.31
N LYS A 102 15.64 0.87 -11.20
CA LYS A 102 16.28 -0.41 -10.85
C LYS A 102 17.24 -0.27 -9.67
N LYS A 103 18.02 0.81 -9.67
CA LYS A 103 19.01 1.06 -8.61
C LYS A 103 18.39 1.33 -7.24
N ASP A 104 17.12 1.75 -7.21
CA ASP A 104 16.42 2.14 -5.98
C ASP A 104 15.49 1.07 -5.43
N ILE A 105 15.26 -0.02 -6.17
CA ILE A 105 14.29 -1.06 -5.77
C ILE A 105 14.63 -1.64 -4.40
N LYS A 106 15.91 -1.93 -4.15
CA LYS A 106 16.31 -2.51 -2.87
C LYS A 106 15.99 -1.58 -1.71
N ASP A 107 16.33 -0.30 -1.83
CA ASP A 107 16.09 0.68 -0.76
C ASP A 107 14.60 0.92 -0.58
N GLN A 108 13.83 1.02 -1.67
CA GLN A 108 12.40 1.19 -1.60
C GLN A 108 11.71 -0.03 -0.97
N SER A 109 12.20 -1.23 -1.29
CA SER A 109 11.68 -2.45 -0.68
C SER A 109 11.90 -2.46 0.83
N MET A 110 13.03 -1.96 1.30
CA MET A 110 13.32 -1.86 2.73
C MET A 110 12.39 -0.86 3.43
N LEU A 111 12.04 0.23 2.76
CA LEU A 111 11.07 1.19 3.30
C LEU A 111 9.70 0.55 3.43
N TRP A 112 9.28 -0.23 2.44
CA TRP A 112 8.02 -0.97 2.53
C TRP A 112 8.05 -1.97 3.69
N ASP A 113 9.16 -2.69 3.86
CA ASP A 113 9.32 -3.61 4.99
C ASP A 113 9.10 -2.89 6.32
N TYR A 114 9.66 -1.71 6.47
CA TYR A 114 9.51 -0.90 7.68
C TYR A 114 8.05 -0.55 7.94
N GLN A 115 7.37 -0.06 6.91
CA GLN A 115 5.97 0.33 7.03
C GLN A 115 5.07 -0.87 7.32
N VAL A 116 5.32 -1.99 6.65
CA VAL A 116 4.54 -3.21 6.85
C VAL A 116 4.72 -3.77 8.27
N LYS A 117 5.87 -3.58 8.88
CA LYS A 117 6.04 -3.96 10.29
C LYS A 117 5.08 -3.21 11.19
N ASP A 118 4.86 -1.93 10.94
CA ASP A 118 3.87 -1.16 11.71
C ASP A 118 2.47 -1.72 11.48
N LEU A 119 2.14 -2.04 10.23
CA LEU A 119 0.86 -2.67 9.92
C LEU A 119 0.68 -3.97 10.71
N PHE A 120 1.68 -4.83 10.69
CA PHE A 120 1.63 -6.11 11.42
C PHE A 120 1.44 -5.89 12.90
N HIS A 121 2.12 -4.91 13.45
CA HIS A 121 1.98 -4.58 14.86
C HIS A 121 0.54 -4.18 15.20
N ARG A 122 -0.08 -3.37 14.37
CA ARG A 122 -1.47 -2.94 14.55
C ARG A 122 -2.45 -4.10 14.40
N LEU A 123 -2.12 -5.07 13.57
CA LEU A 123 -2.96 -6.25 13.36
C LEU A 123 -2.74 -7.34 14.41
N GLY A 124 -1.79 -7.16 15.31
CA GLY A 124 -1.47 -8.16 16.33
C GLY A 124 -0.67 -9.35 15.81
N ASN A 125 0.04 -9.14 14.73
CA ASN A 125 0.90 -10.20 14.13
C ASN A 125 2.29 -10.24 14.72
#